data_75be8616a696be74c0756fd0b9d0b1f8
#
_entry.id   75be8616a696be74c0756fd0b9d0b1f8
#
_cell.length_a   1.000
_cell.length_b   1.000
_cell.length_c   1.000
_cell.angle_alpha   90.00
_cell.angle_beta   90.00
_cell.angle_gamma   90.00
#
_symmetry.space_group_name_H-M   'P 1'
#
loop_
_entity.id
_entity.type
_entity.pdbx_description
1 polymer ?
#
loop_
_entity_poly.entity_id
_entity_poly.type
_entity_poly.pdbx_seq_one_letter_code
_entity_poly.pdbx_strand_id
1 'polypeptide(L)'
;MKNQELNLSEEREKLLAFLFRRRKIVIGFTLLVSIAAYSLSFLITPLFLSTAIVFPSKSSSVSFYESRNVKASSMDFGEEDQAEQLVQILQSSRIRDYVVSKYDLLKRYKIDADDPNKMFKLNQAYEGHFSFERTRFGSIKIDVLDEDPKQASEMANAVVNLIDTVKNQMIQERTLPAFEITKRKKDQLDKEIQELLDEMDRLAKLGVVSLDVRSRLFQALVDSKSTTEKEELRNKIDVNSKFGSLFDGLERSRNEKISKLEDFKVAYEQAESDASTKFSHKFIVQKAEIADKKDQPKRLILTIVAAIGSFVFIVFCLLIIERYRELKSDA
;
A
#
# COMPACT_ATOMS: atom_id res chain seq x y z
N MET A 1 -57.14 -2.01 -24.74
CA MET A 1 -56.48 -2.74 -23.66
C MET A 1 -57.08 -4.13 -23.40
N LYS A 2 -58.41 -4.27 -23.21
CA LYS A 2 -59.06 -5.58 -22.91
C LYS A 2 -58.86 -6.67 -23.98
N ASN A 3 -58.77 -6.33 -25.27
CA ASN A 3 -58.56 -7.28 -26.36
C ASN A 3 -57.09 -7.74 -26.50
N GLN A 4 -56.10 -6.98 -26.01
CA GLN A 4 -54.69 -7.36 -25.92
C GLN A 4 -54.43 -8.34 -24.77
N GLU A 5 -55.12 -8.17 -23.65
CA GLU A 5 -55.00 -9.08 -22.51
C GLU A 5 -55.61 -10.46 -22.80
N LEU A 6 -56.75 -10.49 -23.54
CA LEU A 6 -57.39 -11.75 -23.98
C LEU A 6 -56.49 -12.52 -24.97
N ASN A 7 -55.82 -11.86 -25.90
CA ASN A 7 -54.88 -12.49 -26.83
C ASN A 7 -53.66 -13.08 -26.13
N LEU A 8 -53.13 -12.37 -25.14
CA LEU A 8 -51.98 -12.83 -24.33
C LEU A 8 -52.34 -14.05 -23.46
N SER A 9 -53.56 -14.15 -22.95
CA SER A 9 -54.03 -15.31 -22.19
C SER A 9 -54.17 -16.57 -23.04
N GLU A 10 -54.74 -16.46 -24.23
CA GLU A 10 -54.85 -17.57 -25.17
C GLU A 10 -53.50 -18.08 -25.70
N GLU A 11 -52.53 -17.17 -25.94
CA GLU A 11 -51.18 -17.55 -26.33
C GLU A 11 -50.42 -18.27 -25.20
N ARG A 12 -50.61 -17.85 -23.97
CA ARG A 12 -50.05 -18.55 -22.79
C ARG A 12 -50.61 -19.94 -22.61
N GLU A 13 -51.92 -20.11 -22.77
CA GLU A 13 -52.56 -21.44 -22.70
C GLU A 13 -52.09 -22.39 -23.81
N LYS A 14 -51.92 -21.90 -25.05
CA LYS A 14 -51.34 -22.67 -26.15
C LYS A 14 -49.91 -23.09 -25.87
N LEU A 15 -49.06 -22.20 -25.32
CA LEU A 15 -47.69 -22.52 -24.93
C LEU A 15 -47.64 -23.55 -23.80
N LEU A 16 -48.48 -23.44 -22.79
CA LEU A 16 -48.56 -24.42 -21.72
C LEU A 16 -49.04 -25.80 -22.21
N ALA A 17 -50.06 -25.86 -23.05
CA ALA A 17 -50.54 -27.11 -23.65
C ALA A 17 -49.46 -27.76 -24.53
N PHE A 18 -48.71 -26.97 -25.31
CA PHE A 18 -47.58 -27.43 -26.10
C PHE A 18 -46.48 -28.05 -25.23
N LEU A 19 -46.03 -27.36 -24.16
CA LEU A 19 -45.03 -27.86 -23.20
C LEU A 19 -45.51 -29.16 -22.55
N PHE A 20 -46.78 -29.24 -22.17
CA PHE A 20 -47.33 -30.43 -21.54
C PHE A 20 -47.38 -31.63 -22.51
N ARG A 21 -47.71 -31.39 -23.79
CA ARG A 21 -47.67 -32.41 -24.84
C ARG A 21 -46.27 -32.97 -25.08
N ARG A 22 -45.22 -32.10 -25.00
CA ARG A 22 -43.81 -32.47 -25.25
C ARG A 22 -43.00 -32.70 -23.96
N ARG A 23 -43.65 -32.72 -22.80
CA ARG A 23 -42.97 -32.80 -21.47
C ARG A 23 -41.92 -33.90 -21.36
N LYS A 24 -42.15 -35.08 -21.97
CA LYS A 24 -41.20 -36.20 -21.90
C LYS A 24 -39.88 -35.85 -22.61
N ILE A 25 -39.92 -35.12 -23.73
CA ILE A 25 -38.75 -34.71 -24.51
C ILE A 25 -38.01 -33.61 -23.74
N VAL A 26 -38.75 -32.62 -23.23
CA VAL A 26 -38.16 -31.50 -22.45
C VAL A 26 -37.46 -32.02 -21.19
N ILE A 27 -38.16 -32.83 -20.41
CA ILE A 27 -37.59 -33.38 -19.16
C ILE A 27 -36.41 -34.31 -19.45
N GLY A 28 -36.55 -35.21 -20.44
CA GLY A 28 -35.50 -36.17 -20.81
C GLY A 28 -34.22 -35.47 -21.29
N PHE A 29 -34.34 -34.44 -22.13
CA PHE A 29 -33.19 -33.66 -22.61
C PHE A 29 -32.53 -32.85 -21.48
N THR A 30 -33.32 -32.13 -20.68
CA THR A 30 -32.82 -31.36 -19.58
C THR A 30 -32.07 -32.24 -18.55
N LEU A 31 -32.64 -33.42 -18.24
CA LEU A 31 -32.01 -34.36 -17.31
C LEU A 31 -30.71 -34.94 -17.88
N LEU A 32 -30.68 -35.29 -19.16
CA LEU A 32 -29.48 -35.79 -19.85
C LEU A 32 -28.35 -34.75 -19.81
N VAL A 33 -28.65 -33.50 -20.18
CA VAL A 33 -27.66 -32.41 -20.16
C VAL A 33 -27.18 -32.12 -18.73
N SER A 34 -28.08 -32.16 -17.75
CA SER A 34 -27.71 -31.96 -16.33
C SER A 34 -26.77 -33.05 -15.82
N ILE A 35 -27.03 -34.32 -16.16
CA ILE A 35 -26.14 -35.44 -15.79
C ILE A 35 -24.80 -35.31 -16.52
N ALA A 36 -24.78 -34.94 -17.78
CA ALA A 36 -23.55 -34.70 -18.52
C ALA A 36 -22.73 -33.56 -17.90
N ALA A 37 -23.36 -32.42 -17.59
CA ALA A 37 -22.72 -31.29 -16.95
C ALA A 37 -22.15 -31.65 -15.56
N TYR A 38 -22.88 -32.39 -14.75
CA TYR A 38 -22.42 -32.89 -13.46
C TYR A 38 -21.21 -33.81 -13.64
N SER A 39 -21.25 -34.76 -14.58
CA SER A 39 -20.13 -35.69 -14.83
C SER A 39 -18.89 -34.95 -15.36
N LEU A 40 -19.03 -34.00 -16.28
CA LEU A 40 -17.95 -33.19 -16.83
C LEU A 40 -17.33 -32.28 -15.73
N SER A 41 -18.10 -31.87 -14.72
CA SER A 41 -17.59 -31.08 -13.58
C SER A 41 -16.53 -31.84 -12.76
N PHE A 42 -16.40 -33.16 -12.87
CA PHE A 42 -15.34 -33.93 -12.21
C PHE A 42 -13.99 -33.82 -12.92
N LEU A 43 -13.96 -33.39 -14.18
CA LEU A 43 -12.72 -33.18 -14.92
C LEU A 43 -12.05 -31.83 -14.52
N ILE A 44 -12.83 -30.93 -13.91
CA ILE A 44 -12.29 -29.63 -13.45
C ILE A 44 -11.50 -29.86 -12.17
N THR A 45 -10.25 -29.39 -12.13
CA THR A 45 -9.37 -29.47 -10.93
C THR A 45 -10.01 -28.75 -9.75
N PRO A 46 -10.03 -29.36 -8.54
CA PRO A 46 -10.57 -28.72 -7.36
C PRO A 46 -9.62 -27.61 -6.89
N LEU A 47 -10.17 -26.45 -6.49
CA LEU A 47 -9.44 -25.37 -5.87
C LEU A 47 -9.88 -25.21 -4.41
N PHE A 48 -8.91 -24.96 -3.54
CA PHE A 48 -9.08 -24.74 -2.12
C PHE A 48 -8.90 -23.25 -1.80
N LEU A 49 -9.85 -22.67 -1.06
CA LEU A 49 -9.83 -21.29 -0.67
C LEU A 49 -9.22 -21.14 0.72
N SER A 50 -8.17 -20.31 0.83
CA SER A 50 -7.64 -19.84 2.12
C SER A 50 -7.83 -18.33 2.24
N THR A 51 -8.36 -17.90 3.38
CA THR A 51 -8.72 -16.51 3.65
C THR A 51 -7.94 -15.95 4.83
N ALA A 52 -7.30 -14.81 4.63
CA ALA A 52 -6.77 -13.98 5.72
C ALA A 52 -7.55 -12.69 5.84
N ILE A 53 -7.66 -12.14 7.06
CA ILE A 53 -8.36 -10.87 7.32
C ILE A 53 -7.43 -9.94 8.11
N VAL A 54 -7.27 -8.72 7.62
CA VAL A 54 -6.44 -7.69 8.24
C VAL A 54 -7.18 -6.36 8.34
N PHE A 55 -6.90 -5.57 9.38
CA PHE A 55 -7.23 -4.14 9.40
C PHE A 55 -6.00 -3.31 9.04
N PRO A 56 -6.15 -2.23 8.27
CA PRO A 56 -5.07 -1.26 8.10
C PRO A 56 -4.78 -0.54 9.42
N SER A 57 -3.55 -0.08 9.62
CA SER A 57 -3.22 0.84 10.71
C SER A 57 -3.36 2.29 10.25
N LYS A 58 -3.76 3.19 11.17
CA LYS A 58 -3.99 4.61 10.87
C LYS A 58 -2.69 5.40 10.71
N SER A 59 -1.66 5.06 11.48
CA SER A 59 -0.40 5.80 11.52
C SER A 59 0.74 5.03 10.90
N SER A 60 1.60 5.74 10.17
CA SER A 60 2.83 5.24 9.56
C SER A 60 4.10 5.97 10.01
N SER A 61 3.99 6.86 11.02
CA SER A 61 5.13 7.60 11.57
C SER A 61 4.92 7.96 13.04
N VAL A 62 6.03 8.20 13.75
CA VAL A 62 6.03 8.78 15.11
C VAL A 62 6.28 10.26 14.98
N SER A 63 5.49 11.11 15.64
CA SER A 63 5.70 12.56 15.63
C SER A 63 6.51 13.02 16.82
N PHE A 64 7.57 13.80 16.58
CA PHE A 64 8.40 14.46 17.60
C PHE A 64 7.96 15.90 17.89
N TYR A 65 6.93 16.41 17.19
CA TYR A 65 6.43 17.77 17.42
C TYR A 65 5.36 17.79 18.53
N GLU A 66 5.59 18.52 19.61
CA GLU A 66 4.67 18.66 20.74
C GLU A 66 3.33 19.33 20.37
N SER A 67 3.30 20.18 19.33
CA SER A 67 2.14 21.01 19.00
C SER A 67 1.10 20.31 18.10
N ARG A 68 1.27 19.07 17.70
CA ARG A 68 0.28 18.39 16.88
C ARG A 68 -0.74 17.68 17.74
N ASN A 69 -1.90 18.30 17.89
CA ASN A 69 -3.13 17.68 18.40
C ASN A 69 -3.65 16.48 17.59
N VAL A 70 -2.82 15.89 16.75
CA VAL A 70 -3.16 14.69 15.99
C VAL A 70 -2.74 13.48 16.80
N LYS A 71 -3.61 13.05 17.67
CA LYS A 71 -3.52 11.78 18.41
C LYS A 71 -3.82 10.59 17.50
N ALA A 72 -3.08 10.42 16.40
CA ALA A 72 -3.08 9.14 15.73
C ALA A 72 -2.09 8.26 16.45
N SER A 73 -2.57 7.42 17.35
CA SER A 73 -1.79 6.37 17.95
C SER A 73 -1.43 5.33 16.87
N SER A 74 -0.23 4.77 16.92
CA SER A 74 0.15 3.63 16.09
C SER A 74 -0.74 2.39 16.36
N MET A 75 -1.57 2.45 17.39
CA MET A 75 -2.54 1.41 17.77
C MET A 75 -3.93 1.65 17.20
N ASP A 76 -4.19 2.79 16.53
CA ASP A 76 -5.50 3.06 15.96
C ASP A 76 -5.69 2.30 14.64
N PHE A 77 -6.86 1.66 14.52
CA PHE A 77 -7.30 1.07 13.27
C PHE A 77 -7.49 2.17 12.22
N GLY A 78 -7.11 1.87 10.97
CA GLY A 78 -7.31 2.77 9.85
C GLY A 78 -8.78 2.94 9.49
N GLU A 79 -9.09 4.12 8.98
CA GLU A 79 -10.40 4.47 8.43
C GLU A 79 -10.58 3.90 7.02
N GLU A 80 -11.69 4.22 6.38
CA GLU A 80 -12.05 3.73 5.05
C GLU A 80 -10.97 4.02 3.99
N ASP A 81 -10.42 5.24 4.00
CA ASP A 81 -9.38 5.66 3.06
C ASP A 81 -8.10 4.81 3.15
N GLN A 82 -7.68 4.43 4.38
CA GLN A 82 -6.53 3.57 4.57
C GLN A 82 -6.80 2.14 4.10
N ALA A 83 -8.03 1.67 4.26
CA ALA A 83 -8.43 0.36 3.75
C ALA A 83 -8.42 0.33 2.21
N GLU A 84 -8.94 1.35 1.55
CA GLU A 84 -8.91 1.47 0.09
C GLU A 84 -7.49 1.58 -0.46
N GLN A 85 -6.64 2.42 0.16
CA GLN A 85 -5.23 2.51 -0.20
C GLN A 85 -4.51 1.16 -0.06
N LEU A 86 -4.82 0.41 1.01
CA LEU A 86 -4.20 -0.90 1.22
C LEU A 86 -4.67 -1.93 0.18
N VAL A 87 -5.94 -1.90 -0.24
CA VAL A 87 -6.44 -2.72 -1.35
C VAL A 87 -5.69 -2.40 -2.65
N GLN A 88 -5.48 -1.11 -2.97
CA GLN A 88 -4.70 -0.71 -4.15
C GLN A 88 -3.25 -1.21 -4.09
N ILE A 89 -2.62 -1.18 -2.91
CA ILE A 89 -1.27 -1.73 -2.72
C ILE A 89 -1.27 -3.24 -2.94
N LEU A 90 -2.26 -3.96 -2.40
CA LEU A 90 -2.39 -5.41 -2.56
C LEU A 90 -2.60 -5.82 -4.02
N GLN A 91 -3.34 -5.02 -4.80
CA GLN A 91 -3.57 -5.22 -6.23
C GLN A 91 -2.40 -4.76 -7.11
N SER A 92 -1.36 -4.15 -6.52
CA SER A 92 -0.23 -3.63 -7.28
C SER A 92 0.65 -4.73 -7.87
N SER A 93 1.35 -4.39 -8.95
CA SER A 93 2.36 -5.27 -9.55
C SER A 93 3.48 -5.63 -8.57
N ARG A 94 3.80 -4.78 -7.59
CA ARG A 94 4.84 -5.06 -6.58
C ARG A 94 4.50 -6.30 -5.75
N ILE A 95 3.26 -6.43 -5.29
CA ILE A 95 2.80 -7.61 -4.55
C ILE A 95 2.74 -8.82 -5.48
N ARG A 96 2.11 -8.66 -6.65
CA ARG A 96 1.97 -9.74 -7.64
C ARG A 96 3.34 -10.31 -8.03
N ASP A 97 4.27 -9.48 -8.46
CA ASP A 97 5.56 -9.92 -9.00
C ASP A 97 6.41 -10.64 -7.94
N TYR A 98 6.30 -10.18 -6.69
CA TYR A 98 6.93 -10.90 -5.58
C TYR A 98 6.34 -12.30 -5.37
N VAL A 99 5.01 -12.41 -5.34
CA VAL A 99 4.32 -13.70 -5.15
C VAL A 99 4.60 -14.63 -6.33
N VAL A 100 4.54 -14.10 -7.56
CA VAL A 100 4.87 -14.81 -8.80
C VAL A 100 6.28 -15.41 -8.74
N SER A 101 7.25 -14.60 -8.38
CA SER A 101 8.65 -15.03 -8.28
C SER A 101 8.87 -16.03 -7.14
N LYS A 102 8.30 -15.80 -5.98
CA LYS A 102 8.51 -16.63 -4.78
C LYS A 102 7.91 -18.03 -4.91
N TYR A 103 6.74 -18.14 -5.55
CA TYR A 103 5.99 -19.39 -5.67
C TYR A 103 6.03 -19.99 -7.07
N ASP A 104 6.83 -19.44 -7.99
CA ASP A 104 6.97 -19.88 -9.39
C ASP A 104 5.60 -20.06 -10.08
N LEU A 105 4.77 -19.02 -9.99
CA LEU A 105 3.38 -19.10 -10.48
C LEU A 105 3.27 -19.33 -11.99
N LEU A 106 4.28 -18.96 -12.80
CA LEU A 106 4.31 -19.30 -14.22
C LEU A 106 4.25 -20.81 -14.43
N LYS A 107 5.11 -21.55 -13.74
CA LYS A 107 5.14 -22.99 -13.81
C LYS A 107 3.89 -23.62 -13.20
N ARG A 108 3.43 -23.08 -12.07
CA ARG A 108 2.25 -23.56 -11.36
C ARG A 108 0.96 -23.45 -12.20
N TYR A 109 0.79 -22.34 -12.90
CA TYR A 109 -0.34 -22.11 -13.80
C TYR A 109 -0.11 -22.65 -15.22
N LYS A 110 0.98 -23.41 -15.43
CA LYS A 110 1.33 -24.03 -16.71
C LYS A 110 1.43 -23.00 -17.85
N ILE A 111 1.98 -21.83 -17.56
CA ILE A 111 2.22 -20.75 -18.52
C ILE A 111 3.65 -20.91 -19.04
N ASP A 112 3.77 -21.03 -20.37
CA ASP A 112 5.08 -21.12 -21.00
C ASP A 112 5.87 -19.80 -20.83
N ALA A 113 7.12 -19.92 -20.41
CA ALA A 113 8.00 -18.78 -20.21
C ALA A 113 8.33 -18.04 -21.52
N ASP A 114 8.29 -18.73 -22.65
CA ASP A 114 8.57 -18.19 -23.99
C ASP A 114 7.31 -17.69 -24.71
N ASP A 115 6.11 -17.82 -24.10
CA ASP A 115 4.86 -17.34 -24.69
C ASP A 115 4.85 -15.82 -24.85
N PRO A 116 4.59 -15.27 -26.05
CA PRO A 116 4.51 -13.82 -26.27
C PRO A 116 3.46 -13.12 -25.39
N ASN A 117 2.40 -13.83 -24.99
CA ASN A 117 1.31 -13.34 -24.17
C ASN A 117 1.43 -13.79 -22.70
N LYS A 118 2.60 -14.23 -22.25
CA LYS A 118 2.79 -14.77 -20.89
C LYS A 118 2.31 -13.83 -19.79
N MET A 119 2.57 -12.52 -19.91
CA MET A 119 2.17 -11.54 -18.89
C MET A 119 0.64 -11.38 -18.84
N PHE A 120 -0.02 -11.40 -19.98
CA PHE A 120 -1.50 -11.35 -20.03
C PHE A 120 -2.11 -12.60 -19.38
N LYS A 121 -1.61 -13.78 -19.75
CA LYS A 121 -2.07 -15.06 -19.17
C LYS A 121 -1.79 -15.12 -17.66
N LEU A 122 -0.62 -14.65 -17.25
CA LEU A 122 -0.25 -14.58 -15.83
C LEU A 122 -1.18 -13.65 -15.03
N ASN A 123 -1.45 -12.46 -15.54
CA ASN A 123 -2.36 -11.52 -14.89
C ASN A 123 -3.76 -12.10 -14.77
N GLN A 124 -4.29 -12.68 -15.83
CA GLN A 124 -5.61 -13.32 -15.83
C GLN A 124 -5.68 -14.49 -14.83
N ALA A 125 -4.64 -15.33 -14.79
CA ALA A 125 -4.57 -16.43 -13.83
C ALA A 125 -4.43 -15.88 -12.39
N TYR A 126 -3.59 -14.87 -12.17
CA TYR A 126 -3.42 -14.25 -10.85
C TYR A 126 -4.73 -13.66 -10.33
N GLU A 127 -5.43 -12.87 -11.14
CA GLU A 127 -6.74 -12.29 -10.79
C GLU A 127 -7.82 -13.35 -10.53
N GLY A 128 -7.72 -14.51 -11.18
CA GLY A 128 -8.62 -15.65 -10.95
C GLY A 128 -8.33 -16.41 -9.64
N HIS A 129 -7.12 -16.28 -9.10
CA HIS A 129 -6.67 -17.03 -7.92
C HIS A 129 -6.50 -16.14 -6.67
N PHE A 130 -6.28 -14.82 -6.83
CA PHE A 130 -6.11 -13.88 -5.74
C PHE A 130 -7.21 -12.83 -5.78
N SER A 131 -7.90 -12.63 -4.65
CA SER A 131 -8.89 -11.58 -4.48
C SER A 131 -8.62 -10.77 -3.23
N PHE A 132 -8.72 -9.45 -3.35
CA PHE A 132 -8.50 -8.49 -2.28
C PHE A 132 -9.70 -7.58 -2.18
N GLU A 133 -10.49 -7.74 -1.13
CA GLU A 133 -11.76 -7.04 -0.98
C GLU A 133 -11.87 -6.35 0.38
N ARG A 134 -12.34 -5.10 0.37
CA ARG A 134 -12.73 -4.42 1.59
C ARG A 134 -14.07 -4.94 2.08
N THR A 135 -14.12 -5.32 3.34
CA THR A 135 -15.38 -5.71 3.99
C THR A 135 -16.16 -4.48 4.44
N ARG A 136 -17.45 -4.65 4.70
CA ARG A 136 -18.30 -3.59 5.28
C ARG A 136 -17.84 -3.08 6.65
N PHE A 137 -16.92 -3.79 7.30
CA PHE A 137 -16.37 -3.44 8.61
C PHE A 137 -15.03 -2.70 8.51
N GLY A 138 -14.57 -2.36 7.30
CA GLY A 138 -13.28 -1.67 7.10
C GLY A 138 -12.06 -2.59 7.15
N SER A 139 -12.23 -3.90 7.38
CA SER A 139 -11.16 -4.88 7.24
C SER A 139 -10.95 -5.24 5.77
N ILE A 140 -9.81 -5.83 5.45
CA ILE A 140 -9.48 -6.34 4.13
C ILE A 140 -9.42 -7.85 4.19
N LYS A 141 -10.18 -8.47 3.32
CA LYS A 141 -10.21 -9.90 3.09
C LYS A 141 -9.25 -10.24 1.96
N ILE A 142 -8.34 -11.15 2.22
CA ILE A 142 -7.33 -11.65 1.29
C ILE A 142 -7.66 -13.11 1.03
N ASP A 143 -8.20 -13.39 -0.14
CA ASP A 143 -8.58 -14.73 -0.58
C ASP A 143 -7.56 -15.26 -1.58
N VAL A 144 -7.11 -16.48 -1.38
CA VAL A 144 -6.21 -17.19 -2.30
C VAL A 144 -6.77 -18.56 -2.59
N LEU A 145 -6.93 -18.86 -3.88
CA LEU A 145 -7.36 -20.14 -4.43
C LEU A 145 -6.15 -20.89 -4.98
N ASP A 146 -6.00 -22.15 -4.63
CA ASP A 146 -4.97 -23.03 -5.20
C ASP A 146 -5.40 -24.49 -5.22
N GLU A 147 -4.77 -25.30 -6.08
CA GLU A 147 -4.98 -26.75 -6.13
C GLU A 147 -4.50 -27.45 -4.85
N ASP A 148 -3.48 -26.89 -4.18
CA ASP A 148 -2.92 -27.35 -2.91
C ASP A 148 -3.39 -26.45 -1.76
N PRO A 149 -4.21 -26.94 -0.81
CA PRO A 149 -4.72 -26.15 0.32
C PRO A 149 -3.61 -25.57 1.21
N LYS A 150 -2.46 -26.24 1.33
CA LYS A 150 -1.33 -25.75 2.10
C LYS A 150 -0.68 -24.55 1.40
N GLN A 151 -0.49 -24.63 0.10
CA GLN A 151 0.06 -23.55 -0.70
C GLN A 151 -0.88 -22.32 -0.73
N ALA A 152 -2.21 -22.53 -0.82
CA ALA A 152 -3.19 -21.46 -0.73
C ALA A 152 -3.02 -20.67 0.58
N SER A 153 -2.90 -21.37 1.71
CA SER A 153 -2.68 -20.78 3.03
C SER A 153 -1.32 -20.05 3.13
N GLU A 154 -0.25 -20.68 2.64
CA GLU A 154 1.09 -20.09 2.66
C GLU A 154 1.17 -18.82 1.81
N MET A 155 0.58 -18.82 0.60
CA MET A 155 0.53 -17.66 -0.28
C MET A 155 -0.29 -16.51 0.31
N ALA A 156 -1.46 -16.81 0.90
CA ALA A 156 -2.28 -15.81 1.56
C ALA A 156 -1.54 -15.14 2.74
N ASN A 157 -0.90 -15.94 3.60
CA ASN A 157 -0.09 -15.43 4.71
C ASN A 157 1.15 -14.66 4.22
N ALA A 158 1.77 -15.09 3.11
CA ALA A 158 2.88 -14.35 2.51
C ALA A 158 2.44 -12.96 2.00
N VAL A 159 1.28 -12.87 1.36
CA VAL A 159 0.70 -11.58 0.95
C VAL A 159 0.46 -10.68 2.15
N VAL A 160 -0.10 -11.22 3.25
CA VAL A 160 -0.25 -10.47 4.51
C VAL A 160 1.08 -9.90 4.99
N ASN A 161 2.15 -10.70 4.98
CA ASN A 161 3.47 -10.23 5.43
C ASN A 161 4.10 -9.20 4.48
N LEU A 162 3.81 -9.29 3.19
CA LEU A 162 4.28 -8.33 2.17
C LEU A 162 3.71 -6.93 2.34
N ILE A 163 2.56 -6.76 2.97
CA ILE A 163 1.95 -5.45 3.22
C ILE A 163 2.98 -4.51 3.87
N ASP A 164 3.60 -4.93 4.97
CA ASP A 164 4.56 -4.10 5.68
C ASP A 164 5.81 -3.85 4.85
N THR A 165 6.30 -4.87 4.16
CA THR A 165 7.50 -4.75 3.30
C THR A 165 7.29 -3.72 2.19
N VAL A 166 6.22 -3.87 1.42
CA VAL A 166 5.94 -3.00 0.27
C VAL A 166 5.60 -1.58 0.72
N LYS A 167 4.78 -1.43 1.77
CA LYS A 167 4.40 -0.10 2.27
C LYS A 167 5.59 0.64 2.88
N ASN A 168 6.45 -0.04 3.66
CA ASN A 168 7.68 0.56 4.18
C ASN A 168 8.63 0.95 3.04
N GLN A 169 8.78 0.14 1.99
CA GLN A 169 9.57 0.50 0.81
C GLN A 169 9.03 1.76 0.12
N MET A 170 7.72 1.84 -0.11
CA MET A 170 7.08 3.02 -0.72
C MET A 170 7.29 4.29 0.13
N ILE A 171 7.23 4.18 1.45
CA ILE A 171 7.50 5.29 2.36
C ILE A 171 8.97 5.69 2.26
N GLN A 172 9.90 4.74 2.33
CA GLN A 172 11.33 4.99 2.26
C GLN A 172 11.77 5.59 0.92
N GLU A 173 11.19 5.18 -0.20
CA GLU A 173 11.45 5.77 -1.53
C GLU A 173 11.21 7.29 -1.54
N ARG A 174 10.28 7.78 -0.72
CA ARG A 174 9.96 9.20 -0.58
C ARG A 174 10.75 9.89 0.54
N THR A 175 10.93 9.21 1.67
CA THR A 175 11.52 9.83 2.87
C THR A 175 13.04 9.85 2.82
N LEU A 176 13.69 8.87 2.21
CA LEU A 176 15.15 8.85 2.08
C LEU A 176 15.72 10.07 1.33
N PRO A 177 15.22 10.47 0.15
CA PRO A 177 15.71 11.68 -0.52
C PRO A 177 15.46 12.96 0.32
N ALA A 178 14.33 13.04 1.03
CA ALA A 178 14.04 14.17 1.91
C ALA A 178 14.99 14.23 3.10
N PHE A 179 15.30 13.09 3.71
CA PHE A 179 16.28 12.98 4.77
C PHE A 179 17.68 13.37 4.31
N GLU A 180 18.12 12.93 3.13
CA GLU A 180 19.41 13.29 2.56
C GLU A 180 19.56 14.81 2.35
N ILE A 181 18.47 15.51 1.95
CA ILE A 181 18.46 16.97 1.86
C ILE A 181 18.60 17.59 3.24
N THR A 182 17.86 17.09 4.21
CA THR A 182 17.88 17.57 5.60
C THR A 182 19.25 17.34 6.22
N LYS A 183 19.85 16.17 6.03
CA LYS A 183 21.20 15.84 6.48
C LYS A 183 22.25 16.78 5.91
N ARG A 184 22.25 17.01 4.60
CA ARG A 184 23.17 17.96 3.95
C ARG A 184 23.04 19.37 4.52
N LYS A 185 21.83 19.80 4.87
CA LYS A 185 21.61 21.11 5.49
C LYS A 185 22.19 21.18 6.89
N LYS A 186 22.04 20.10 7.67
CA LYS A 186 22.66 19.98 9.00
C LYS A 186 24.19 20.04 8.89
N ASP A 187 24.76 19.20 8.03
CA ASP A 187 26.22 19.12 7.84
C ASP A 187 26.79 20.47 7.36
N GLN A 188 26.05 21.22 6.52
CA GLN A 188 26.42 22.57 6.10
C GLN A 188 26.43 23.55 7.29
N LEU A 189 25.39 23.52 8.16
CA LEU A 189 25.35 24.38 9.35
C LEU A 189 26.47 24.07 10.32
N ASP A 190 26.73 22.77 10.56
CA ASP A 190 27.84 22.34 11.42
C ASP A 190 29.19 22.84 10.88
N LYS A 191 29.43 22.71 9.59
CA LYS A 191 30.63 23.20 8.91
C LYS A 191 30.78 24.74 9.04
N GLU A 192 29.71 25.47 8.76
CA GLU A 192 29.70 26.94 8.87
C GLU A 192 29.96 27.42 10.31
N ILE A 193 29.43 26.69 11.32
CA ILE A 193 29.72 26.97 12.74
C ILE A 193 31.20 26.69 13.04
N GLN A 194 31.75 25.58 12.55
CA GLN A 194 33.16 25.24 12.78
C GLN A 194 34.09 26.25 12.11
N GLU A 195 33.80 26.72 10.89
CA GLU A 195 34.58 27.78 10.21
C GLU A 195 34.58 29.08 11.05
N LEU A 196 33.44 29.45 11.65
CA LEU A 196 33.37 30.63 12.51
C LEU A 196 34.18 30.44 13.80
N LEU A 197 34.14 29.25 14.40
CA LEU A 197 34.91 28.92 15.59
C LEU A 197 36.40 28.95 15.33
N ASP A 198 36.85 28.43 14.20
CA ASP A 198 38.26 28.43 13.81
C ASP A 198 38.78 29.86 13.59
N GLU A 199 37.97 30.74 12.94
CA GLU A 199 38.34 32.15 12.80
C GLU A 199 38.33 32.90 14.10
N MET A 200 37.38 32.64 15.01
CA MET A 200 37.36 33.23 16.35
C MET A 200 38.56 32.76 17.17
N ASP A 201 38.97 31.49 17.09
CA ASP A 201 40.17 30.98 17.75
C ASP A 201 41.45 31.66 17.24
N ARG A 202 41.53 31.87 15.91
CA ARG A 202 42.63 32.61 15.31
C ARG A 202 42.76 34.04 15.86
N LEU A 203 41.62 34.74 15.98
CA LEU A 203 41.59 36.09 16.53
C LEU A 203 41.91 36.10 18.07
N ALA A 204 41.42 35.11 18.78
CA ALA A 204 41.72 34.94 20.20
C ALA A 204 43.21 34.70 20.46
N LYS A 205 43.90 33.93 19.60
CA LYS A 205 45.38 33.75 19.67
C LYS A 205 46.14 35.06 19.43
N LEU A 206 45.57 36.02 18.71
CA LEU A 206 46.12 37.36 18.56
C LEU A 206 45.86 38.27 19.78
N GLY A 207 45.11 37.79 20.77
CA GLY A 207 44.75 38.54 21.99
C GLY A 207 43.41 39.29 21.86
N VAL A 208 42.58 39.00 20.84
CA VAL A 208 41.24 39.57 20.75
C VAL A 208 40.33 38.89 21.76
N VAL A 209 39.56 39.67 22.50
CA VAL A 209 38.64 39.19 23.54
C VAL A 209 37.22 39.70 23.28
N SER A 210 36.23 39.10 23.93
CA SER A 210 34.81 39.49 23.80
C SER A 210 34.57 40.95 24.24
N LEU A 211 33.45 41.53 23.80
CA LEU A 211 33.07 42.92 24.09
C LEU A 211 33.05 43.19 25.61
N ASP A 212 32.55 42.26 26.43
CA ASP A 212 32.51 42.41 27.88
C ASP A 212 33.92 42.49 28.50
N VAL A 213 34.84 41.65 28.05
CA VAL A 213 36.24 41.69 28.52
C VAL A 213 36.95 42.92 28.02
N ARG A 214 36.70 43.39 26.80
CA ARG A 214 37.29 44.62 26.24
C ARG A 214 36.94 45.87 27.08
N SER A 215 35.68 45.96 27.52
CA SER A 215 35.28 47.10 28.39
C SER A 215 36.09 47.17 29.67
N ARG A 216 36.50 46.05 30.22
CA ARG A 216 37.34 45.96 31.42
C ARG A 216 38.81 46.26 31.17
N LEU A 217 39.31 46.07 29.93
CA LEU A 217 40.71 46.44 29.60
C LEU A 217 40.95 47.93 29.69
N PHE A 218 40.02 48.80 29.33
CA PHE A 218 40.13 50.23 29.48
C PHE A 218 40.13 50.63 30.94
N GLN A 219 39.30 50.02 31.78
CA GLN A 219 39.32 50.29 33.23
C GLN A 219 40.65 49.86 33.88
N ALA A 220 41.15 48.66 33.53
CA ALA A 220 42.41 48.14 34.00
C ALA A 220 43.58 49.06 33.60
N LEU A 221 43.53 49.63 32.37
CA LEU A 221 44.56 50.60 31.94
C LEU A 221 44.58 51.88 32.82
N VAL A 222 43.41 52.37 33.23
CA VAL A 222 43.29 53.55 34.11
C VAL A 222 43.79 53.23 35.53
N ASP A 223 43.46 52.03 36.03
CA ASP A 223 43.79 51.65 37.44
C ASP A 223 45.21 51.13 37.61
N SER A 224 45.93 50.75 36.57
CA SER A 224 47.29 50.23 36.60
C SER A 224 48.28 51.36 37.01
N LYS A 225 49.19 51.00 37.93
CA LYS A 225 50.29 51.90 38.42
C LYS A 225 51.65 51.54 37.78
N SER A 226 51.77 50.36 37.17
CA SER A 226 53.01 49.89 36.53
C SER A 226 53.15 50.38 35.11
N THR A 227 54.31 50.90 34.73
CA THR A 227 54.58 51.34 33.34
C THR A 227 54.58 50.16 32.37
N THR A 228 55.14 49.03 32.76
CA THR A 228 55.21 47.81 31.95
C THR A 228 53.81 47.24 31.74
N GLU A 229 52.97 47.16 32.75
CA GLU A 229 51.61 46.70 32.69
C GLU A 229 50.74 47.62 31.78
N LYS A 230 50.94 48.92 31.86
CA LYS A 230 50.30 49.90 31.01
C LYS A 230 50.64 49.68 29.51
N GLU A 231 51.85 49.32 29.17
CA GLU A 231 52.29 49.05 27.82
C GLU A 231 51.71 47.77 27.29
N GLU A 232 51.63 46.68 28.06
CA GLU A 232 50.97 45.45 27.74
C GLU A 232 49.46 45.66 27.51
N LEU A 233 48.80 46.43 28.40
CA LEU A 233 47.39 46.76 28.27
C LEU A 233 47.11 47.61 27.02
N ARG A 234 47.96 48.56 26.66
CA ARG A 234 47.84 49.35 25.42
C ARG A 234 47.96 48.49 24.20
N ASN A 235 48.89 47.53 24.16
CA ASN A 235 49.05 46.60 23.06
C ASN A 235 47.80 45.72 22.91
N LYS A 236 47.25 45.22 24.01
CA LYS A 236 45.98 44.46 23.98
C LYS A 236 44.82 45.32 23.47
N ILE A 237 44.74 46.59 23.90
CA ILE A 237 43.70 47.52 23.43
C ILE A 237 43.87 47.83 21.95
N ASP A 238 45.10 48.01 21.44
CA ASP A 238 45.33 48.25 20.02
C ASP A 238 44.87 47.07 19.12
N VAL A 239 45.23 45.86 19.52
CA VAL A 239 44.75 44.62 18.82
C VAL A 239 43.22 44.53 18.82
N ASN A 240 42.60 44.78 19.97
CA ASN A 240 41.14 44.74 20.09
C ASN A 240 40.44 45.91 19.38
N SER A 241 41.08 47.08 19.24
CA SER A 241 40.57 48.17 18.42
C SER A 241 40.54 47.83 16.95
N LYS A 242 41.52 47.05 16.47
CA LYS A 242 41.59 46.62 15.05
C LYS A 242 40.65 45.49 14.70
N PHE A 243 40.56 44.49 15.56
CA PHE A 243 39.87 43.23 15.24
C PHE A 243 38.62 42.95 16.09
N GLY A 244 38.36 43.78 17.12
CA GLY A 244 37.27 43.52 18.05
C GLY A 244 35.87 43.52 17.41
N SER A 245 35.62 44.45 16.51
CA SER A 245 34.33 44.50 15.79
C SER A 245 34.11 43.28 14.89
N LEU A 246 35.17 42.76 14.27
CA LEU A 246 35.11 41.52 13.49
C LEU A 246 34.77 40.35 14.40
N PHE A 247 35.45 40.23 15.57
CA PHE A 247 35.17 39.18 16.52
C PHE A 247 33.71 39.20 16.99
N ASP A 248 33.15 40.38 17.30
CA ASP A 248 31.74 40.55 17.70
C ASP A 248 30.78 40.13 16.60
N GLY A 249 31.10 40.43 15.34
CA GLY A 249 30.33 39.97 14.16
C GLY A 249 30.34 38.46 14.03
N LEU A 250 31.48 37.81 14.19
CA LEU A 250 31.64 36.36 14.18
C LEU A 250 30.87 35.70 15.33
N GLU A 251 30.95 36.25 16.53
CA GLU A 251 30.24 35.76 17.69
C GLU A 251 28.71 35.81 17.48
N ARG A 252 28.20 36.91 16.95
CA ARG A 252 26.79 37.05 16.59
C ARG A 252 26.38 36.02 15.55
N SER A 253 27.15 35.90 14.47
CA SER A 253 26.86 34.92 13.38
C SER A 253 26.89 33.49 13.88
N ARG A 254 27.85 33.13 14.75
CA ARG A 254 27.89 31.82 15.42
C ARG A 254 26.61 31.56 16.22
N ASN A 255 26.20 32.51 17.05
CA ASN A 255 25.03 32.36 17.92
C ASN A 255 23.76 32.23 17.09
N GLU A 256 23.60 32.99 15.99
CA GLU A 256 22.48 32.85 15.06
C GLU A 256 22.46 31.48 14.38
N LYS A 257 23.63 30.94 13.98
CA LYS A 257 23.70 29.60 13.35
C LYS A 257 23.43 28.49 14.34
N ILE A 258 23.90 28.60 15.58
CA ILE A 258 23.59 27.65 16.65
C ILE A 258 22.09 27.63 16.93
N SER A 259 21.44 28.80 17.05
CA SER A 259 19.98 28.86 17.21
C SER A 259 19.24 28.22 16.05
N LYS A 260 19.66 28.49 14.82
CA LYS A 260 19.08 27.81 13.61
C LYS A 260 19.28 26.30 13.63
N LEU A 261 20.43 25.81 14.11
CA LEU A 261 20.71 24.39 14.24
C LEU A 261 19.80 23.73 15.29
N GLU A 262 19.58 24.40 16.44
CA GLU A 262 18.66 23.93 17.48
C GLU A 262 17.22 23.86 17.00
N ASP A 263 16.72 24.90 16.32
CA ASP A 263 15.39 24.92 15.72
C ASP A 263 15.23 23.81 14.66
N PHE A 264 16.30 23.51 13.94
CA PHE A 264 16.32 22.52 12.88
C PHE A 264 16.43 21.08 13.40
N LYS A 265 16.91 20.88 14.62
CA LYS A 265 17.18 19.55 15.21
C LYS A 265 15.94 18.66 15.23
N VAL A 266 14.78 19.21 15.64
CA VAL A 266 13.51 18.45 15.69
C VAL A 266 13.10 17.98 14.30
N ALA A 267 13.25 18.84 13.28
CA ALA A 267 12.94 18.47 11.90
C ALA A 267 13.91 17.40 11.37
N TYR A 268 15.18 17.45 11.76
CA TYR A 268 16.17 16.44 11.42
C TYR A 268 15.84 15.08 12.04
N GLU A 269 15.57 15.05 13.35
CA GLU A 269 15.20 13.81 14.08
C GLU A 269 13.92 13.19 13.51
N GLN A 270 12.93 14.02 13.14
CA GLN A 270 11.72 13.53 12.47
C GLN A 270 12.04 12.90 11.12
N ALA A 271 12.82 13.57 10.27
CA ALA A 271 13.19 13.07 8.96
C ALA A 271 14.02 11.78 9.03
N GLU A 272 14.93 11.68 10.02
CA GLU A 272 15.72 10.48 10.28
C GLU A 272 14.86 9.30 10.70
N SER A 273 13.91 9.54 11.61
CA SER A 273 12.95 8.53 12.06
C SER A 273 12.07 8.03 10.90
N ASP A 274 11.53 8.95 10.10
CA ASP A 274 10.67 8.62 8.96
C ASP A 274 11.42 7.83 7.87
N ALA A 275 12.73 8.06 7.72
CA ALA A 275 13.56 7.37 6.75
C ALA A 275 14.07 6.00 7.23
N SER A 276 14.29 5.82 8.53
CA SER A 276 14.94 4.63 9.10
C SER A 276 13.98 3.64 9.74
N THR A 277 12.86 4.11 10.28
CA THR A 277 11.94 3.28 11.05
C THR A 277 11.02 2.48 10.15
N LYS A 278 10.87 1.19 10.49
CA LYS A 278 9.90 0.29 9.83
C LYS A 278 8.70 0.12 10.74
N PHE A 279 7.53 0.36 10.20
CA PHE A 279 6.26 0.23 10.91
C PHE A 279 5.48 -0.99 10.46
N SER A 280 4.65 -1.55 11.35
CA SER A 280 3.57 -2.43 10.95
C SER A 280 2.39 -1.59 10.48
N HIS A 281 1.89 -1.89 9.29
CA HIS A 281 0.81 -1.13 8.64
C HIS A 281 -0.52 -1.87 8.69
N LYS A 282 -0.58 -2.95 9.46
CA LYS A 282 -1.76 -3.82 9.57
C LYS A 282 -1.91 -4.43 10.95
N PHE A 283 -3.14 -4.76 11.29
CA PHE A 283 -3.50 -5.65 12.40
C PHE A 283 -4.07 -6.92 11.82
N ILE A 284 -3.49 -8.07 12.15
CA ILE A 284 -3.97 -9.37 11.67
C ILE A 284 -5.14 -9.81 12.55
N VAL A 285 -6.33 -9.86 11.95
CA VAL A 285 -7.55 -10.38 12.61
C VAL A 285 -7.59 -11.89 12.52
N GLN A 286 -7.31 -12.41 11.31
CA GLN A 286 -7.32 -13.82 11.03
C GLN A 286 -6.19 -14.18 10.08
N LYS A 287 -5.38 -15.17 10.43
CA LYS A 287 -4.42 -15.77 9.51
C LYS A 287 -5.12 -16.75 8.58
N ALA A 288 -4.59 -16.92 7.39
CA ALA A 288 -5.07 -17.93 6.48
C ALA A 288 -4.75 -19.32 7.03
N GLU A 289 -5.75 -20.16 7.08
CA GLU A 289 -5.65 -21.56 7.52
C GLU A 289 -5.74 -22.51 6.33
N ILE A 290 -5.28 -23.73 6.50
CA ILE A 290 -5.34 -24.78 5.47
C ILE A 290 -6.81 -25.20 5.33
N ALA A 291 -7.35 -25.10 4.12
CA ALA A 291 -8.75 -25.42 3.86
C ALA A 291 -8.99 -26.94 3.89
N ASP A 292 -9.97 -27.38 4.68
CA ASP A 292 -10.38 -28.79 4.77
C ASP A 292 -11.23 -29.25 3.58
N LYS A 293 -11.90 -28.29 2.90
CA LYS A 293 -12.82 -28.56 1.80
C LYS A 293 -12.51 -27.69 0.59
N LYS A 294 -12.73 -28.26 -0.59
CA LYS A 294 -12.65 -27.51 -1.85
C LYS A 294 -13.75 -26.44 -1.92
N ASP A 295 -13.40 -25.27 -2.44
CA ASP A 295 -14.36 -24.19 -2.74
C ASP A 295 -14.89 -24.28 -4.17
N GLN A 296 -14.06 -24.60 -5.14
CA GLN A 296 -14.41 -24.68 -6.56
C GLN A 296 -14.11 -26.05 -7.15
N PRO A 297 -14.82 -26.47 -8.21
CA PRO A 297 -16.07 -25.88 -8.71
C PRO A 297 -17.25 -26.18 -7.79
N LYS A 298 -18.21 -25.25 -7.71
CA LYS A 298 -19.51 -25.47 -7.02
C LYS A 298 -20.42 -26.30 -7.91
N ARG A 299 -20.18 -27.63 -7.93
CA ARG A 299 -20.79 -28.58 -8.88
C ARG A 299 -22.30 -28.48 -8.95
N LEU A 300 -22.98 -28.31 -7.80
CA LEU A 300 -24.42 -28.19 -7.74
C LEU A 300 -24.93 -26.94 -8.49
N ILE A 301 -24.25 -25.78 -8.27
CA ILE A 301 -24.61 -24.53 -8.97
C ILE A 301 -24.42 -24.70 -10.48
N LEU A 302 -23.30 -25.27 -10.90
CA LEU A 302 -23.00 -25.50 -12.31
C LEU A 302 -24.06 -26.42 -12.96
N THR A 303 -24.51 -27.47 -12.27
CA THR A 303 -25.58 -28.38 -12.74
C THR A 303 -26.92 -27.66 -12.84
N ILE A 304 -27.29 -26.81 -11.88
CA ILE A 304 -28.54 -26.03 -11.92
C ILE A 304 -28.54 -25.05 -13.10
N VAL A 305 -27.42 -24.32 -13.29
CA VAL A 305 -27.31 -23.41 -14.44
C VAL A 305 -27.40 -24.14 -15.76
N ALA A 306 -26.78 -25.33 -15.90
CA ALA A 306 -26.88 -26.17 -17.08
C ALA A 306 -28.30 -26.68 -17.27
N ALA A 307 -29.02 -27.03 -16.21
CA ALA A 307 -30.43 -27.47 -16.28
C ALA A 307 -31.34 -26.36 -16.79
N ILE A 308 -31.22 -25.13 -16.23
CA ILE A 308 -32.02 -23.98 -16.66
C ILE A 308 -31.71 -23.63 -18.14
N GLY A 309 -30.43 -23.54 -18.50
CA GLY A 309 -30.00 -23.23 -19.86
C GLY A 309 -30.49 -24.28 -20.86
N SER A 310 -30.39 -25.57 -20.54
CA SER A 310 -30.87 -26.65 -21.44
C SER A 310 -32.39 -26.70 -21.53
N PHE A 311 -33.11 -26.37 -20.45
CA PHE A 311 -34.57 -26.24 -20.49
C PHE A 311 -35.02 -25.14 -21.46
N VAL A 312 -34.46 -23.93 -21.32
CA VAL A 312 -34.77 -22.80 -22.23
C VAL A 312 -34.42 -23.15 -23.68
N PHE A 313 -33.23 -23.74 -23.88
CA PHE A 313 -32.76 -24.13 -25.21
C PHE A 313 -33.69 -25.15 -25.89
N ILE A 314 -34.08 -26.23 -25.19
CA ILE A 314 -34.95 -27.25 -25.78
C ILE A 314 -36.35 -26.72 -26.07
N VAL A 315 -36.92 -25.88 -25.22
CA VAL A 315 -38.20 -25.21 -25.46
C VAL A 315 -38.14 -24.38 -26.74
N PHE A 316 -37.10 -23.56 -26.88
CA PHE A 316 -36.87 -22.72 -28.06
C PHE A 316 -36.73 -23.57 -29.34
N CYS A 317 -35.95 -24.64 -29.31
CA CYS A 317 -35.80 -25.56 -30.43
C CYS A 317 -37.15 -26.22 -30.83
N LEU A 318 -37.94 -26.64 -29.84
CA LEU A 318 -39.23 -27.26 -30.11
C LEU A 318 -40.24 -26.27 -30.73
N LEU A 319 -40.24 -25.01 -30.31
CA LEU A 319 -41.07 -23.95 -30.90
C LEU A 319 -40.67 -23.67 -32.36
N ILE A 320 -39.39 -23.63 -32.68
CA ILE A 320 -38.92 -23.46 -34.06
C ILE A 320 -39.35 -24.64 -34.92
N ILE A 321 -39.19 -25.86 -34.43
CA ILE A 321 -39.58 -27.06 -35.17
C ILE A 321 -41.09 -27.09 -35.42
N GLU A 322 -41.92 -26.70 -34.47
CA GLU A 322 -43.39 -26.62 -34.61
C GLU A 322 -43.74 -25.57 -35.66
N ARG A 323 -43.13 -24.38 -35.58
CA ARG A 323 -43.37 -23.31 -36.56
C ARG A 323 -42.94 -23.70 -37.97
N TYR A 324 -41.81 -24.37 -38.10
CA TYR A 324 -41.35 -24.88 -39.39
C TYR A 324 -42.29 -25.94 -39.99
N ARG A 325 -42.87 -26.81 -39.14
CA ARG A 325 -43.84 -27.80 -39.57
C ARG A 325 -45.17 -27.20 -40.06
N GLU A 326 -45.66 -26.18 -39.33
CA GLU A 326 -46.85 -25.43 -39.75
C GLU A 326 -46.65 -24.79 -41.13
N LEU A 327 -45.53 -24.08 -41.34
CA LEU A 327 -45.21 -23.46 -42.62
C LEU A 327 -45.07 -24.45 -43.76
N LYS A 328 -44.63 -25.69 -43.48
CA LYS A 328 -44.50 -26.73 -44.46
C LYS A 328 -45.85 -27.46 -44.78
N SER A 329 -46.82 -27.42 -43.86
CA SER A 329 -48.13 -27.98 -44.05
C SER A 329 -49.07 -27.04 -44.83
N ASP A 330 -48.77 -25.73 -44.83
CA ASP A 330 -49.51 -24.67 -45.50
C ASP A 330 -48.94 -24.37 -46.92
N ALA A 331 -47.80 -24.99 -47.27
CA ALA A 331 -47.20 -24.95 -48.63
C ALA A 331 -47.47 -26.22 -49.41
#